data_46e80c3f2f21ff991aae5963f72c1059
#
_entry.id   46e80c3f2f21ff991aae5963f72c1059
#
_cell.length_a   1.000
_cell.length_b   1.000
_cell.length_c   1.000
_cell.angle_alpha   90.00
_cell.angle_beta   90.00
_cell.angle_gamma   90.00
#
_symmetry.space_group_name_H-M   'P 1'
#
loop_
_entity.id
_entity.type
_entity.pdbx_description
1 polymer ?
#
loop_
_entity_poly.entity_id
_entity_poly.type
_entity_poly.pdbx_seq_one_letter_code
_entity_poly.pdbx_strand_id
1 'polypeptide(L)'
;MKIRIDYYTLLLAGIISTQHGLAQTPNESGKKNDKRFSIAIIPDTQYNTKESQGGTNALFEAQVDWILANREHEQIAYVIHLGDITDDGDQASAQWENAAKVMYKLEKPLPGLPHGIPYGLAVGNHDQYPSQLAVSGTTRYFNTYFGVDHFKGRPYYGGNFRNDNDSHYDLFTAGGTDFIVLYIEFDAFDEQQEAMNNWASAVLEKYSSRRAIVVTHYTLFLNPVAGSNIPGRAPFSKQAKRLYDRLKAHKNLFMMAGGHVGDNGEGFRQDTYNGVTVKSFLSDYQSRPMGGNGMMRLMTFDLETDNIQVRTFSPYHHYEEVDGDSHFKLGLFREAAASRIYDFDLDGKSDLMKYQAGNWFDATGKLRYTHWNADAIPTPSYFEGNAQTQAMSYNRKKALFVKANGEHIFMGPEGAIPVPADYDGDGIADLAVWDPGLATWFVQEHPPLKHGWSESTPVPADYDGDGAAEKAVWRWSNQTWYIAEVGNIPFGEPGDIPVPADYNGDGKAEIAVWRPATGQWLIHGSERTVKLGKRGDLPIPGDYLGTGNVQFAVFDPVQKLVLFEDGKTVSFDATIQEVVNLPQAIKLYYLESLKK
;
A
#
# COMPACT_ATOMS: atom_id res chain seq x y z
N MET A 1 -25.09 -48.87 42.54
CA MET A 1 -24.00 -49.31 41.69
C MET A 1 -22.82 -48.35 41.96
N LYS A 2 -21.84 -48.81 42.73
CA LYS A 2 -20.70 -48.02 43.18
C LYS A 2 -19.62 -48.08 42.11
N ILE A 3 -19.15 -46.91 41.65
CA ILE A 3 -17.96 -46.80 40.77
C ILE A 3 -16.82 -46.29 41.65
N ARG A 4 -15.77 -47.10 41.71
CA ARG A 4 -14.49 -46.79 42.39
C ARG A 4 -13.70 -45.80 41.53
N ILE A 5 -13.07 -44.82 42.17
CA ILE A 5 -12.05 -43.95 41.59
C ILE A 5 -10.71 -44.44 42.13
N ASP A 6 -9.85 -44.96 41.26
CA ASP A 6 -8.46 -45.29 41.61
C ASP A 6 -7.55 -44.10 41.36
N TYR A 7 -6.84 -43.69 42.43
CA TYR A 7 -5.78 -42.69 42.34
C TYR A 7 -4.49 -43.37 41.90
N TYR A 8 -3.95 -42.91 40.75
CA TYR A 8 -2.56 -43.20 40.39
C TYR A 8 -1.65 -42.06 40.82
N THR A 9 -0.73 -42.35 41.72
CA THR A 9 0.38 -41.52 42.15
C THR A 9 1.43 -41.49 41.04
N LEU A 10 1.71 -40.35 40.42
CA LEU A 10 2.83 -40.18 39.51
C LEU A 10 4.01 -39.55 40.22
N LEU A 11 5.13 -40.27 40.24
CA LEU A 11 6.43 -39.82 40.67
C LEU A 11 6.92 -38.67 39.75
N LEU A 12 7.31 -37.55 40.37
CA LEU A 12 8.13 -36.54 39.70
C LEU A 12 9.57 -37.07 39.53
N ALA A 13 9.94 -37.39 38.29
CA ALA A 13 11.33 -37.50 37.89
C ALA A 13 11.74 -36.15 37.30
N GLY A 14 12.60 -35.41 37.98
CA GLY A 14 13.15 -34.15 37.50
C GLY A 14 14.07 -34.41 36.30
N ILE A 15 13.69 -33.90 35.16
CA ILE A 15 14.58 -33.75 34.00
C ILE A 15 15.07 -32.29 34.02
N ILE A 16 16.31 -32.11 34.45
CA ILE A 16 17.03 -30.86 34.28
C ILE A 16 17.38 -30.78 32.77
N SER A 17 16.56 -30.04 31.99
CA SER A 17 16.96 -29.65 30.65
C SER A 17 17.88 -28.43 30.75
N THR A 18 19.16 -28.65 30.53
CA THR A 18 20.11 -27.58 30.25
C THR A 18 19.69 -26.90 28.95
N GLN A 19 19.02 -25.76 29.10
CA GLN A 19 18.87 -24.82 27.98
C GLN A 19 20.28 -24.32 27.62
N HIS A 20 20.82 -24.82 26.51
CA HIS A 20 21.88 -24.13 25.80
C HIS A 20 21.24 -22.88 25.21
N GLY A 21 21.37 -21.76 25.90
CA GLY A 21 21.14 -20.45 25.33
C GLY A 21 22.09 -20.31 24.15
N LEU A 22 21.54 -20.32 22.92
CA LEU A 22 22.23 -19.76 21.77
C LEU A 22 22.46 -18.29 22.12
N ALA A 23 23.69 -17.97 22.53
CA ALA A 23 24.15 -16.61 22.64
C ALA A 23 23.96 -15.99 21.26
N GLN A 24 22.97 -15.11 21.13
CA GLN A 24 22.92 -14.18 20.02
C GLN A 24 24.23 -13.39 20.07
N THR A 25 25.04 -13.54 19.03
CA THR A 25 26.18 -12.65 18.81
C THR A 25 25.67 -11.22 18.86
N PRO A 26 26.34 -10.30 19.58
CA PRO A 26 25.99 -8.91 19.55
C PRO A 26 26.06 -8.45 18.09
N ASN A 27 24.93 -7.99 17.56
CA ASN A 27 24.87 -7.36 16.26
C ASN A 27 25.81 -6.16 16.32
N GLU A 28 26.86 -6.18 15.53
CA GLU A 28 27.75 -5.05 15.35
C GLU A 28 26.97 -3.89 14.74
N SER A 29 27.24 -2.71 15.29
CA SER A 29 26.80 -1.38 14.92
C SER A 29 25.44 -0.93 15.49
N GLY A 30 25.47 -0.36 16.68
CA GLY A 30 24.50 0.62 17.14
C GLY A 30 24.57 1.95 16.36
N LYS A 31 24.53 1.94 15.04
CA LYS A 31 24.14 3.09 14.24
C LYS A 31 22.62 3.04 14.16
N LYS A 32 21.95 3.96 14.89
CA LYS A 32 20.55 4.28 14.69
C LYS A 32 20.34 4.45 13.18
N ASN A 33 19.39 3.70 12.59
CA ASN A 33 19.01 3.95 11.21
C ASN A 33 18.29 5.30 11.17
N ASP A 34 18.99 6.34 10.74
CA ASP A 34 18.47 7.72 10.70
C ASP A 34 17.30 7.89 9.71
N LYS A 35 17.03 6.86 8.90
CA LYS A 35 15.96 6.82 7.90
C LYS A 35 14.68 6.10 8.39
N ARG A 36 14.72 5.50 9.57
CA ARG A 36 13.56 4.80 10.16
C ARG A 36 12.94 5.62 11.28
N PHE A 37 11.62 5.65 11.35
CA PHE A 37 10.84 6.24 12.44
C PHE A 37 9.46 5.61 12.52
N SER A 38 8.74 5.84 13.63
CA SER A 38 7.38 5.36 13.79
C SER A 38 6.41 6.50 14.15
N ILE A 39 5.17 6.32 13.73
CA ILE A 39 4.01 7.09 14.18
C ILE A 39 3.11 6.15 14.97
N ALA A 40 2.79 6.52 16.21
CA ALA A 40 1.83 5.80 17.02
C ALA A 40 0.42 6.34 16.76
N ILE A 41 -0.53 5.44 16.53
CA ILE A 41 -1.95 5.75 16.31
C ILE A 41 -2.74 5.29 17.53
N ILE A 42 -3.39 6.23 18.19
CA ILE A 42 -4.34 5.99 19.28
C ILE A 42 -5.73 6.10 18.67
N PRO A 43 -6.52 5.02 18.68
CA PRO A 43 -7.89 5.01 18.16
C PRO A 43 -8.86 5.64 19.17
N ASP A 44 -10.14 5.43 18.94
CA ASP A 44 -11.26 5.90 19.73
C ASP A 44 -11.14 5.48 21.21
N THR A 45 -11.12 6.44 22.13
CA THR A 45 -10.90 6.21 23.57
C THR A 45 -12.11 6.60 24.45
N GLN A 46 -13.25 6.91 23.81
CA GLN A 46 -14.44 7.42 24.51
C GLN A 46 -14.91 6.52 25.65
N TYR A 47 -14.92 5.20 25.48
CA TYR A 47 -15.34 4.29 26.55
C TYR A 47 -14.29 4.13 27.64
N ASN A 48 -13.03 4.41 27.34
CA ASN A 48 -11.96 4.41 28.34
C ASN A 48 -12.03 5.67 29.21
N THR A 49 -12.22 6.84 28.62
CA THR A 49 -12.32 8.12 29.36
C THR A 49 -13.61 8.24 30.14
N LYS A 50 -14.70 7.64 29.63
CA LYS A 50 -16.00 7.54 30.33
C LYS A 50 -16.05 6.43 31.37
N GLU A 51 -15.12 5.48 31.33
CA GLU A 51 -15.11 4.26 32.13
C GLU A 51 -16.41 3.45 31.99
N SER A 52 -16.80 3.20 30.75
CA SER A 52 -18.02 2.48 30.37
C SER A 52 -17.71 1.32 29.43
N GLN A 53 -18.70 0.47 29.13
CA GLN A 53 -18.56 -0.71 28.29
C GLN A 53 -17.41 -1.66 28.73
N GLY A 54 -17.04 -1.65 30.00
CA GLY A 54 -15.89 -2.35 30.54
C GLY A 54 -14.55 -1.66 30.31
N GLY A 55 -14.53 -0.55 29.60
CA GLY A 55 -13.36 0.31 29.46
C GLY A 55 -13.01 1.04 30.74
N THR A 56 -11.72 1.29 30.93
CA THR A 56 -11.19 2.09 32.04
C THR A 56 -10.09 3.00 31.53
N ASN A 57 -9.88 4.13 32.19
CA ASN A 57 -8.81 5.05 31.82
C ASN A 57 -7.40 4.39 31.88
N ALA A 58 -7.25 3.30 32.66
CA ALA A 58 -6.01 2.53 32.71
C ALA A 58 -5.62 1.88 31.37
N LEU A 59 -6.59 1.53 30.51
CA LEU A 59 -6.34 1.01 29.15
C LEU A 59 -5.71 2.09 28.27
N PHE A 60 -6.25 3.30 28.33
CA PHE A 60 -5.71 4.46 27.63
C PHE A 60 -4.34 4.88 28.20
N GLU A 61 -4.18 4.86 29.55
CA GLU A 61 -2.90 5.11 30.18
C GLU A 61 -1.82 4.14 29.70
N ALA A 62 -2.14 2.85 29.56
CA ALA A 62 -1.20 1.83 29.09
C ALA A 62 -0.69 2.09 27.66
N GLN A 63 -1.54 2.60 26.76
CA GLN A 63 -1.12 3.00 25.40
C GLN A 63 -0.07 4.11 25.44
N VAL A 64 -0.34 5.18 26.18
CA VAL A 64 0.59 6.32 26.29
C VAL A 64 1.85 5.95 27.07
N ASP A 65 1.75 5.18 28.13
CA ASP A 65 2.90 4.72 28.90
C ASP A 65 3.80 3.80 28.05
N TRP A 66 3.23 2.94 27.21
CA TRP A 66 3.97 2.13 26.24
C TRP A 66 4.71 3.00 25.21
N ILE A 67 4.04 4.02 24.66
CA ILE A 67 4.64 4.98 23.71
C ILE A 67 5.88 5.63 24.35
N LEU A 68 5.76 6.11 25.60
CA LEU A 68 6.86 6.74 26.32
C LEU A 68 8.01 5.77 26.58
N ALA A 69 7.69 4.56 27.02
CA ALA A 69 8.68 3.53 27.36
C ALA A 69 9.44 3.02 26.11
N ASN A 70 8.78 2.95 24.96
CA ASN A 70 9.34 2.40 23.74
C ASN A 70 9.77 3.47 22.70
N ARG A 71 9.66 4.76 23.05
CA ARG A 71 9.94 5.85 22.12
C ARG A 71 11.30 5.72 21.42
N GLU A 72 12.36 5.38 22.16
CA GLU A 72 13.70 5.28 21.56
C GLU A 72 13.90 4.01 20.77
N HIS A 73 13.36 2.88 21.24
CA HIS A 73 13.46 1.59 20.59
C HIS A 73 12.69 1.57 19.27
N GLU A 74 11.45 2.02 19.29
CA GLU A 74 10.59 2.08 18.10
C GLU A 74 10.77 3.39 17.29
N GLN A 75 11.65 4.30 17.75
CA GLN A 75 11.91 5.60 17.10
C GLN A 75 10.63 6.42 16.88
N ILE A 76 9.73 6.48 17.88
CA ILE A 76 8.45 7.16 17.77
C ILE A 76 8.68 8.67 17.65
N ALA A 77 8.31 9.24 16.50
CA ALA A 77 8.51 10.64 16.17
C ALA A 77 7.25 11.49 16.38
N TYR A 78 6.06 10.87 16.27
CA TYR A 78 4.79 11.56 16.34
C TYR A 78 3.67 10.63 16.85
N VAL A 79 2.62 11.20 17.48
CA VAL A 79 1.44 10.48 17.92
C VAL A 79 0.19 11.10 17.33
N ILE A 80 -0.70 10.28 16.75
CA ILE A 80 -1.99 10.68 16.21
C ILE A 80 -3.08 10.07 17.07
N HIS A 81 -4.03 10.88 17.55
CA HIS A 81 -5.31 10.42 18.09
C HIS A 81 -6.41 10.62 17.05
N LEU A 82 -7.19 9.58 16.76
CA LEU A 82 -8.12 9.56 15.64
C LEU A 82 -9.49 10.20 15.91
N GLY A 83 -9.72 10.75 17.10
CA GLY A 83 -11.00 11.32 17.52
C GLY A 83 -11.78 10.41 18.46
N ASP A 84 -12.99 10.80 18.80
CA ASP A 84 -13.83 10.17 19.84
C ASP A 84 -13.02 9.94 21.13
N ILE A 85 -12.39 11.02 21.56
CA ILE A 85 -11.57 11.07 22.79
C ILE A 85 -12.47 10.86 24.02
N THR A 86 -13.68 11.41 23.94
CA THR A 86 -14.72 11.34 24.95
C THR A 86 -16.04 10.87 24.36
N ASP A 87 -16.95 10.33 25.19
CA ASP A 87 -18.26 9.83 24.74
C ASP A 87 -19.38 10.89 24.79
N ASP A 88 -19.28 11.83 25.71
CA ASP A 88 -20.35 12.79 25.99
C ASP A 88 -19.95 14.26 25.66
N GLY A 89 -18.83 14.49 25.00
CA GLY A 89 -18.39 15.80 24.50
C GLY A 89 -18.49 16.91 25.55
N ASP A 90 -19.16 18.01 25.18
CA ASP A 90 -19.34 19.19 26.05
C ASP A 90 -20.29 18.98 27.26
N GLN A 91 -20.81 17.76 27.47
CA GLN A 91 -21.68 17.46 28.63
C GLN A 91 -20.86 16.89 29.82
N ALA A 92 -19.65 16.39 29.62
CA ALA A 92 -18.91 15.66 30.62
C ALA A 92 -17.44 16.09 30.75
N SER A 93 -17.17 17.18 31.51
CA SER A 93 -15.80 17.66 31.75
C SER A 93 -14.87 16.60 32.36
N ALA A 94 -15.42 15.69 33.19
CA ALA A 94 -14.63 14.64 33.82
C ALA A 94 -13.96 13.67 32.81
N GLN A 95 -14.60 13.40 31.67
CA GLN A 95 -14.00 12.58 30.63
C GLN A 95 -12.81 13.31 29.98
N TRP A 96 -12.93 14.62 29.77
CA TRP A 96 -11.84 15.46 29.28
C TRP A 96 -10.69 15.57 30.27
N GLU A 97 -10.97 15.61 31.58
CA GLU A 97 -9.94 15.56 32.63
C GLU A 97 -9.19 14.23 32.58
N ASN A 98 -9.91 13.10 32.40
CA ASN A 98 -9.32 11.78 32.20
C ASN A 98 -8.43 11.74 30.96
N ALA A 99 -8.91 12.25 29.81
CA ALA A 99 -8.14 12.33 28.59
C ALA A 99 -6.88 13.18 28.73
N ALA A 100 -7.03 14.38 29.29
CA ALA A 100 -5.90 15.29 29.50
C ALA A 100 -4.85 14.70 30.42
N LYS A 101 -5.25 14.06 31.54
CA LYS A 101 -4.34 13.35 32.45
C LYS A 101 -3.47 12.34 31.72
N VAL A 102 -4.00 11.66 30.71
CA VAL A 102 -3.27 10.65 29.93
C VAL A 102 -2.41 11.32 28.87
N MET A 103 -3.00 12.12 27.98
CA MET A 103 -2.29 12.73 26.85
C MET A 103 -1.17 13.67 27.28
N TYR A 104 -1.34 14.42 28.36
CA TYR A 104 -0.30 15.33 28.87
C TYR A 104 0.96 14.60 29.38
N LYS A 105 0.92 13.28 29.57
CA LYS A 105 2.13 12.50 29.84
C LYS A 105 3.13 12.61 28.68
N LEU A 106 2.64 12.71 27.42
CA LEU A 106 3.48 12.89 26.22
C LEU A 106 4.27 14.20 26.24
N GLU A 107 3.82 15.21 26.97
CA GLU A 107 4.41 16.55 27.01
C GLU A 107 5.62 16.67 27.95
N LYS A 108 5.89 15.63 28.74
CA LYS A 108 7.05 15.64 29.63
C LYS A 108 8.32 15.83 28.84
N PRO A 109 9.16 16.81 29.24
CA PRO A 109 10.42 17.05 28.56
C PRO A 109 11.29 15.78 28.48
N LEU A 110 11.82 15.52 27.30
CA LEU A 110 12.73 14.43 26.99
C LEU A 110 14.03 14.99 26.39
N PRO A 111 15.14 14.24 26.42
CA PRO A 111 16.37 14.67 25.75
C PRO A 111 16.10 15.00 24.27
N GLY A 112 16.41 16.25 23.87
CA GLY A 112 16.16 16.76 22.53
C GLY A 112 14.70 17.14 22.21
N LEU A 113 13.75 16.92 23.13
CA LEU A 113 12.32 17.24 22.99
C LEU A 113 11.82 18.03 24.20
N PRO A 114 12.04 19.34 24.27
CA PRO A 114 11.66 20.14 25.45
C PRO A 114 10.15 20.20 25.70
N HIS A 115 9.33 19.91 24.69
CA HIS A 115 7.88 19.84 24.79
C HIS A 115 7.34 18.38 24.75
N GLY A 116 8.22 17.38 25.00
CA GLY A 116 7.84 15.96 24.91
C GLY A 116 7.69 15.45 23.49
N ILE A 117 6.96 14.35 23.32
CA ILE A 117 6.68 13.75 22.02
C ILE A 117 5.58 14.57 21.31
N PRO A 118 5.79 15.06 20.06
CA PRO A 118 4.76 15.75 19.31
C PRO A 118 3.51 14.88 19.12
N TYR A 119 2.33 15.48 19.25
CA TYR A 119 1.05 14.79 19.03
C TYR A 119 -0.03 15.75 18.58
N GLY A 120 -1.05 15.22 17.90
CA GLY A 120 -2.28 15.92 17.57
C GLY A 120 -3.51 15.01 17.70
N LEU A 121 -4.69 15.61 17.74
CA LEU A 121 -5.95 14.93 17.99
C LEU A 121 -7.00 15.38 16.97
N ALA A 122 -7.68 14.43 16.34
CA ALA A 122 -8.89 14.73 15.58
C ALA A 122 -10.07 14.94 16.52
N VAL A 123 -11.05 15.74 16.09
CA VAL A 123 -12.35 15.85 16.75
C VAL A 123 -13.30 14.85 16.11
N GLY A 124 -13.82 13.91 16.93
CA GLY A 124 -14.82 12.94 16.53
C GLY A 124 -16.25 13.43 16.80
N ASN A 125 -17.25 12.61 16.42
CA ASN A 125 -18.65 12.97 16.62
C ASN A 125 -19.09 12.94 18.10
N HIS A 126 -18.43 12.11 18.93
CA HIS A 126 -18.69 12.07 20.36
C HIS A 126 -18.00 13.21 21.13
N ASP A 127 -16.97 13.82 20.56
CA ASP A 127 -16.27 14.97 21.15
C ASP A 127 -17.07 16.28 21.03
N GLN A 128 -18.10 16.29 20.18
CA GLN A 128 -18.96 17.44 19.91
C GLN A 128 -20.30 17.34 20.68
N TYR A 129 -21.00 18.48 20.82
CA TYR A 129 -22.36 18.50 21.38
C TYR A 129 -23.33 19.25 20.44
N PRO A 130 -24.48 18.65 20.12
CA PRO A 130 -24.91 17.31 20.49
C PRO A 130 -24.04 16.24 19.84
N SER A 131 -23.67 15.23 20.62
CA SER A 131 -22.95 14.05 20.10
C SER A 131 -23.78 13.35 19.03
N GLN A 132 -23.12 12.69 18.08
CA GLN A 132 -23.69 11.92 16.97
C GLN A 132 -24.45 12.72 15.89
N LEU A 133 -24.76 13.97 16.10
CA LEU A 133 -25.47 14.81 15.13
C LEU A 133 -24.61 16.01 14.70
N ALA A 134 -23.33 15.94 14.91
CA ALA A 134 -22.46 17.09 14.81
C ALA A 134 -22.43 17.72 13.43
N VAL A 135 -23.15 18.78 13.35
CA VAL A 135 -22.85 19.90 12.48
C VAL A 135 -22.23 20.93 13.37
N SER A 136 -20.94 21.24 13.18
CA SER A 136 -20.33 22.32 13.94
C SER A 136 -20.90 22.41 15.37
N GLY A 137 -20.92 21.27 16.03
CA GLY A 137 -21.32 21.18 17.42
C GLY A 137 -20.41 22.05 18.27
N THR A 138 -20.74 22.24 19.51
CA THR A 138 -19.83 22.89 20.42
C THR A 138 -18.73 21.90 20.82
N THR A 139 -17.50 22.36 20.76
CA THR A 139 -16.27 21.63 21.13
C THR A 139 -15.57 22.36 22.27
N ARG A 140 -16.36 22.98 23.16
CA ARG A 140 -15.82 23.85 24.21
C ARG A 140 -14.81 23.16 25.10
N TYR A 141 -15.09 21.92 25.55
CA TYR A 141 -14.17 21.20 26.41
C TYR A 141 -12.94 20.69 25.63
N PHE A 142 -13.10 20.24 24.38
CA PHE A 142 -11.93 19.96 23.53
C PHE A 142 -11.01 21.19 23.50
N ASN A 143 -11.54 22.36 23.19
CA ASN A 143 -10.76 23.59 23.11
C ASN A 143 -10.27 24.12 24.47
N THR A 144 -10.88 23.69 25.58
CA THR A 144 -10.38 23.99 26.94
C THR A 144 -9.10 23.19 27.23
N TYR A 145 -9.06 21.91 26.87
CA TYR A 145 -7.93 21.02 27.19
C TYR A 145 -6.91 20.91 26.04
N PHE A 146 -7.37 20.92 24.79
CA PHE A 146 -6.54 20.71 23.59
C PHE A 146 -6.71 21.84 22.56
N GLY A 147 -7.08 23.03 23.01
CA GLY A 147 -7.31 24.18 22.15
C GLY A 147 -6.01 24.88 21.68
N VAL A 148 -6.18 25.93 20.88
CA VAL A 148 -5.09 26.73 20.31
C VAL A 148 -4.12 27.22 21.37
N ASP A 149 -4.63 27.73 22.51
CA ASP A 149 -3.77 28.29 23.57
C ASP A 149 -2.88 27.21 24.23
N HIS A 150 -3.32 25.94 24.24
CA HIS A 150 -2.56 24.82 24.75
C HIS A 150 -1.37 24.47 23.85
N PHE A 151 -1.54 24.52 22.54
CA PHE A 151 -0.51 24.15 21.56
C PHE A 151 0.35 25.32 21.06
N LYS A 152 -0.16 26.53 21.17
CA LYS A 152 0.52 27.74 20.70
C LYS A 152 1.94 27.89 21.26
N GLY A 153 2.90 28.06 20.36
CA GLY A 153 4.32 28.20 20.71
C GLY A 153 5.07 26.87 20.79
N ARG A 154 4.42 25.72 20.62
CA ARG A 154 5.11 24.44 20.43
C ARG A 154 5.73 24.39 19.03
N PRO A 155 6.97 23.89 18.88
CA PRO A 155 7.68 23.91 17.60
C PRO A 155 6.97 23.18 16.47
N TYR A 156 6.13 22.19 16.81
CA TYR A 156 5.42 21.38 15.84
C TYR A 156 4.03 21.92 15.49
N TYR A 157 3.42 22.81 16.29
CA TYR A 157 2.10 23.35 16.01
C TYR A 157 2.17 24.39 14.88
N GLY A 158 1.55 24.07 13.73
CA GLY A 158 1.64 24.88 12.52
C GLY A 158 0.52 25.92 12.37
N GLY A 159 -0.65 25.64 12.93
CA GLY A 159 -1.82 26.54 12.88
C GLY A 159 -3.15 25.82 12.80
N ASN A 160 -4.22 26.58 12.68
CA ASN A 160 -5.60 26.08 12.78
C ASN A 160 -6.53 26.78 11.77
N PHE A 161 -7.70 26.19 11.58
CA PHE A 161 -8.82 26.75 10.85
C PHE A 161 -9.68 27.56 11.81
N ARG A 162 -10.04 28.80 11.43
CA ARG A 162 -10.82 29.72 12.29
C ARG A 162 -10.11 30.09 13.61
N ASN A 163 -10.87 30.09 14.74
CA ASN A 163 -10.40 30.53 16.05
C ASN A 163 -10.31 29.40 17.09
N ASP A 164 -10.52 28.16 16.68
CA ASP A 164 -10.48 26.96 17.49
C ASP A 164 -9.45 25.96 16.96
N ASN A 165 -9.27 24.86 17.67
CA ASN A 165 -8.34 23.80 17.30
C ASN A 165 -9.03 22.58 16.70
N ASP A 166 -10.30 22.69 16.34
CA ASP A 166 -11.10 21.59 15.84
C ASP A 166 -10.54 21.04 14.52
N SER A 167 -10.14 21.95 13.63
CA SER A 167 -9.31 21.61 12.47
C SER A 167 -8.00 22.39 12.54
N HIS A 168 -6.87 21.66 12.52
CA HIS A 168 -5.53 22.23 12.70
C HIS A 168 -4.48 21.42 11.93
N TYR A 169 -3.23 21.86 11.96
CA TYR A 169 -2.13 21.09 11.40
C TYR A 169 -0.85 21.22 12.20
N ASP A 170 -0.08 20.14 12.19
CA ASP A 170 1.21 20.03 12.83
C ASP A 170 2.32 19.79 11.82
N LEU A 171 3.55 20.19 12.17
CA LEU A 171 4.74 20.08 11.34
C LEU A 171 5.82 19.33 12.13
N PHE A 172 6.35 18.26 11.58
CA PHE A 172 7.46 17.54 12.19
C PHE A 172 8.46 17.06 11.14
N THR A 173 9.64 16.65 11.58
CA THR A 173 10.68 16.07 10.74
C THR A 173 11.12 14.76 11.33
N ALA A 174 11.15 13.69 10.52
CA ALA A 174 11.61 12.36 10.92
C ALA A 174 12.28 11.65 9.75
N GLY A 175 13.30 10.84 10.01
CA GLY A 175 14.04 10.15 8.97
C GLY A 175 14.72 11.09 7.94
N GLY A 176 14.90 12.36 8.26
CA GLY A 176 15.41 13.37 7.34
C GLY A 176 14.38 13.88 6.31
N THR A 177 13.10 13.56 6.51
CA THR A 177 11.98 14.03 5.69
C THR A 177 11.04 14.90 6.52
N ASP A 178 10.54 15.95 5.90
CA ASP A 178 9.60 16.89 6.50
C ASP A 178 8.16 16.42 6.28
N PHE A 179 7.36 16.40 7.34
CA PHE A 179 5.95 16.00 7.33
C PHE A 179 5.04 17.13 7.78
N ILE A 180 3.79 17.04 7.34
CA ILE A 180 2.65 17.80 7.83
C ILE A 180 1.53 16.81 8.17
N VAL A 181 0.92 16.94 9.35
CA VAL A 181 -0.30 16.22 9.72
C VAL A 181 -1.44 17.22 9.80
N LEU A 182 -2.46 17.03 9.01
CA LEU A 182 -3.61 17.91 8.90
C LEU A 182 -4.83 17.22 9.51
N TYR A 183 -5.41 17.80 10.54
CA TYR A 183 -6.58 17.31 11.23
C TYR A 183 -7.82 18.06 10.74
N ILE A 184 -8.86 17.32 10.37
CA ILE A 184 -10.14 17.84 9.90
C ILE A 184 -11.22 17.33 10.84
N GLU A 185 -11.96 18.24 11.47
CA GLU A 185 -13.05 17.92 12.39
C GLU A 185 -14.13 17.08 11.71
N PHE A 186 -14.83 16.27 12.47
CA PHE A 186 -15.98 15.53 11.99
C PHE A 186 -17.13 16.48 11.62
N ASP A 187 -17.67 16.34 10.40
CA ASP A 187 -18.82 17.10 9.91
C ASP A 187 -19.80 16.18 9.16
N ALA A 188 -20.87 15.79 9.85
CA ALA A 188 -21.88 14.89 9.29
C ALA A 188 -22.80 15.55 8.24
N PHE A 189 -22.92 16.89 8.24
CA PHE A 189 -23.96 17.60 7.49
C PHE A 189 -23.43 18.46 6.33
N ASP A 190 -22.14 18.41 6.07
CA ASP A 190 -21.50 19.07 4.93
C ASP A 190 -21.54 20.63 4.92
N GLU A 191 -22.14 21.28 5.90
CA GLU A 191 -22.34 22.74 5.87
C GLU A 191 -21.04 23.53 5.87
N GLN A 192 -20.01 23.00 6.53
CA GLN A 192 -18.71 23.64 6.64
C GLN A 192 -17.63 22.92 5.86
N GLN A 193 -17.91 21.70 5.39
CA GLN A 193 -16.91 20.83 4.78
C GLN A 193 -16.24 21.48 3.57
N GLU A 194 -16.96 22.19 2.72
CA GLU A 194 -16.35 22.86 1.58
C GLU A 194 -15.31 23.90 2.00
N ALA A 195 -15.62 24.72 3.02
CA ALA A 195 -14.69 25.71 3.54
C ALA A 195 -13.45 25.05 4.19
N MET A 196 -13.65 23.97 4.96
CA MET A 196 -12.56 23.19 5.54
C MET A 196 -11.69 22.52 4.47
N ASN A 197 -12.31 21.90 3.47
CA ASN A 197 -11.59 21.27 2.37
C ASN A 197 -10.78 22.29 1.54
N ASN A 198 -11.32 23.48 1.33
CA ASN A 198 -10.61 24.58 0.66
C ASN A 198 -9.41 25.08 1.50
N TRP A 199 -9.61 25.22 2.81
CA TRP A 199 -8.52 25.56 3.73
C TRP A 199 -7.44 24.46 3.74
N ALA A 200 -7.84 23.18 3.86
CA ALA A 200 -6.93 22.04 3.80
C ALA A 200 -6.10 22.05 2.51
N SER A 201 -6.75 22.26 1.36
CA SER A 201 -6.07 22.39 0.06
C SER A 201 -5.06 23.53 0.04
N ALA A 202 -5.42 24.72 0.58
CA ALA A 202 -4.50 25.85 0.67
C ALA A 202 -3.30 25.59 1.60
N VAL A 203 -3.52 24.84 2.69
CA VAL A 203 -2.44 24.43 3.59
C VAL A 203 -1.50 23.43 2.90
N LEU A 204 -2.03 22.41 2.19
CA LEU A 204 -1.20 21.46 1.46
C LEU A 204 -0.39 22.13 0.33
N GLU A 205 -0.96 23.12 -0.35
CA GLU A 205 -0.24 23.92 -1.35
C GLU A 205 0.88 24.73 -0.72
N LYS A 206 0.61 25.43 0.39
CA LYS A 206 1.62 26.20 1.14
C LYS A 206 2.79 25.34 1.58
N TYR A 207 2.54 24.09 1.96
CA TYR A 207 3.53 23.14 2.45
C TYR A 207 3.81 22.01 1.46
N SER A 208 3.76 22.29 0.17
CA SER A 208 3.90 21.29 -0.91
C SER A 208 5.22 20.51 -0.89
N SER A 209 6.26 21.02 -0.22
CA SER A 209 7.51 20.30 -0.01
C SER A 209 7.48 19.28 1.15
N ARG A 210 6.43 19.29 1.99
CA ARG A 210 6.27 18.38 3.11
C ARG A 210 5.36 17.22 2.73
N ARG A 211 5.67 16.00 3.15
CA ARG A 211 4.78 14.86 2.99
C ARG A 211 3.57 15.00 3.89
N ALA A 212 2.37 14.84 3.35
CA ALA A 212 1.13 15.16 4.04
C ALA A 212 0.36 13.91 4.46
N ILE A 213 -0.02 13.90 5.74
CA ILE A 213 -0.96 12.97 6.35
C ILE A 213 -2.22 13.77 6.67
N VAL A 214 -3.38 13.27 6.28
CA VAL A 214 -4.67 13.87 6.61
C VAL A 214 -5.43 12.95 7.55
N VAL A 215 -5.85 13.49 8.68
CA VAL A 215 -6.63 12.78 9.69
C VAL A 215 -8.02 13.38 9.75
N THR A 216 -9.04 12.56 9.58
CA THR A 216 -10.43 12.93 9.88
C THR A 216 -11.08 11.74 10.55
N HIS A 217 -11.86 11.98 11.59
CA HIS A 217 -12.36 10.91 12.44
C HIS A 217 -13.05 9.79 11.66
N TYR A 218 -13.88 10.11 10.67
CA TYR A 218 -14.57 9.13 9.84
C TYR A 218 -13.96 9.06 8.44
N THR A 219 -12.92 8.24 8.27
CA THR A 219 -12.24 8.09 6.97
C THR A 219 -12.84 6.97 6.13
N LEU A 220 -12.87 5.74 6.64
CA LEU A 220 -13.29 4.54 5.92
C LEU A 220 -14.39 3.78 6.67
N PHE A 221 -15.10 2.92 5.93
CA PHE A 221 -15.79 1.77 6.49
C PHE A 221 -14.83 0.59 6.70
N LEU A 222 -15.35 -0.53 7.22
CA LEU A 222 -14.59 -1.77 7.43
C LEU A 222 -14.12 -2.38 6.10
N ASN A 223 -13.06 -3.17 6.18
CA ASN A 223 -12.71 -4.06 5.09
C ASN A 223 -13.88 -4.98 4.71
N PRO A 224 -14.12 -5.23 3.41
CA PRO A 224 -15.18 -6.16 2.99
C PRO A 224 -15.00 -7.57 3.53
N VAL A 225 -13.76 -7.99 3.80
CA VAL A 225 -13.39 -9.28 4.39
C VAL A 225 -12.47 -9.03 5.58
N ALA A 226 -12.98 -9.25 6.80
CA ALA A 226 -12.22 -9.06 8.03
C ALA A 226 -11.04 -10.05 8.12
N GLY A 227 -9.91 -9.60 8.65
CA GLY A 227 -8.68 -10.39 8.81
C GLY A 227 -8.01 -10.75 7.48
N SER A 228 -8.40 -10.09 6.39
CA SER A 228 -7.88 -10.37 5.05
C SER A 228 -6.41 -9.95 4.93
N ASN A 229 -5.60 -10.80 4.31
CA ASN A 229 -4.24 -10.44 3.87
C ASN A 229 -4.23 -9.53 2.63
N ILE A 230 -5.40 -9.30 2.05
CA ILE A 230 -5.57 -8.41 0.91
C ILE A 230 -6.04 -7.08 1.49
N PRO A 231 -5.28 -6.00 1.38
CA PRO A 231 -5.78 -4.67 1.70
C PRO A 231 -7.01 -4.41 0.84
N GLY A 232 -8.18 -4.58 1.44
CA GLY A 232 -9.44 -4.40 0.74
C GLY A 232 -9.64 -2.96 0.33
N ARG A 233 -10.51 -2.70 -0.64
CA ARG A 233 -11.06 -1.38 -0.91
C ARG A 233 -12.15 -1.06 0.12
N ALA A 234 -11.76 -0.81 1.36
CA ALA A 234 -12.70 -0.29 2.35
C ALA A 234 -13.36 0.98 1.80
N PRO A 235 -14.71 1.08 1.76
CA PRO A 235 -15.35 2.26 1.20
C PRO A 235 -15.01 3.52 1.98
N PHE A 236 -14.84 4.64 1.30
CA PHE A 236 -14.76 5.96 1.96
C PHE A 236 -16.08 6.32 2.64
N SER A 237 -16.00 7.00 3.78
CA SER A 237 -17.12 7.78 4.27
C SER A 237 -17.46 8.92 3.31
N LYS A 238 -18.66 9.48 3.43
CA LYS A 238 -19.08 10.62 2.60
C LYS A 238 -18.14 11.83 2.79
N GLN A 239 -17.78 12.12 4.04
CA GLN A 239 -16.87 13.23 4.36
C GLN A 239 -15.48 12.99 3.76
N ALA A 240 -14.88 11.82 4.02
CA ALA A 240 -13.55 11.52 3.54
C ALA A 240 -13.48 11.44 2.01
N LYS A 241 -14.52 10.95 1.32
CA LYS A 241 -14.57 10.93 -0.14
C LYS A 241 -14.48 12.34 -0.73
N ARG A 242 -15.24 13.30 -0.17
CA ARG A 242 -15.19 14.69 -0.61
C ARG A 242 -13.84 15.35 -0.30
N LEU A 243 -13.28 15.03 0.87
CA LEU A 243 -11.96 15.52 1.27
C LEU A 243 -10.89 14.97 0.33
N TYR A 244 -10.89 13.67 0.07
CA TYR A 244 -10.00 13.03 -0.89
C TYR A 244 -10.12 13.64 -2.29
N ASP A 245 -11.34 13.76 -2.82
CA ASP A 245 -11.57 14.34 -4.15
C ASP A 245 -11.05 15.78 -4.28
N ARG A 246 -11.09 16.54 -3.17
CA ARG A 246 -10.52 17.90 -3.14
C ARG A 246 -8.99 17.90 -3.07
N LEU A 247 -8.40 16.93 -2.36
CA LEU A 247 -6.97 16.95 -2.03
C LEU A 247 -6.11 16.06 -2.93
N LYS A 248 -6.67 15.09 -3.64
CA LYS A 248 -5.93 14.08 -4.43
C LYS A 248 -4.97 14.65 -5.49
N ALA A 249 -5.18 15.88 -5.93
CA ALA A 249 -4.28 16.56 -6.88
C ALA A 249 -2.98 17.08 -6.24
N HIS A 250 -2.89 17.13 -4.90
CA HIS A 250 -1.69 17.55 -4.20
C HIS A 250 -0.67 16.41 -4.14
N LYS A 251 0.44 16.55 -4.86
CA LYS A 251 1.51 15.53 -4.95
C LYS A 251 2.17 15.17 -3.63
N ASN A 252 1.96 15.94 -2.59
CA ASN A 252 2.50 15.68 -1.26
C ASN A 252 1.57 14.87 -0.34
N LEU A 253 0.29 14.70 -0.69
CA LEU A 253 -0.64 13.84 0.06
C LEU A 253 -0.29 12.36 -0.20
N PHE A 254 -0.03 11.58 0.85
CA PHE A 254 0.29 10.16 0.71
C PHE A 254 -0.48 9.26 1.69
N MET A 255 -1.11 9.83 2.73
CA MET A 255 -1.83 9.05 3.73
C MET A 255 -3.05 9.79 4.27
N MET A 256 -4.12 9.01 4.52
CA MET A 256 -5.28 9.44 5.29
C MET A 256 -5.55 8.43 6.41
N ALA A 257 -6.04 8.88 7.57
CA ALA A 257 -6.34 8.01 8.71
C ALA A 257 -7.59 8.46 9.46
N GLY A 258 -8.30 7.50 10.06
CA GLY A 258 -9.47 7.77 10.90
C GLY A 258 -9.90 6.58 11.74
N GLY A 259 -10.91 6.80 12.59
CA GLY A 259 -11.58 5.86 13.48
C GLY A 259 -13.06 5.71 13.14
N HIS A 260 -13.95 5.81 14.14
CA HIS A 260 -15.40 5.89 14.05
C HIS A 260 -16.15 4.57 13.81
N VAL A 261 -15.63 3.65 13.02
CA VAL A 261 -16.35 2.42 12.65
C VAL A 261 -15.86 1.25 13.47
N GLY A 262 -16.61 0.88 14.48
CA GLY A 262 -16.34 -0.24 15.38
C GLY A 262 -16.38 -1.62 14.68
N ASP A 263 -16.87 -2.64 15.35
CA ASP A 263 -16.80 -4.08 15.01
C ASP A 263 -15.36 -4.60 15.07
N ASN A 264 -14.77 -5.13 14.00
CA ASN A 264 -13.36 -5.49 14.02
C ASN A 264 -12.43 -4.25 13.93
N GLY A 265 -12.96 -3.11 13.46
CA GLY A 265 -12.31 -1.80 13.53
C GLY A 265 -11.17 -1.56 12.55
N GLU A 266 -11.07 -2.32 11.48
CA GLU A 266 -9.97 -2.25 10.54
C GLU A 266 -10.45 -2.08 9.10
N GLY A 267 -9.81 -1.16 8.41
CA GLY A 267 -10.06 -0.86 7.01
C GLY A 267 -8.82 -0.28 6.35
N PHE A 268 -8.63 -0.64 5.10
CA PHE A 268 -7.53 -0.15 4.29
C PHE A 268 -7.96 0.01 2.84
N ARG A 269 -7.42 1.03 2.18
CA ARG A 269 -7.50 1.22 0.74
C ARG A 269 -6.35 2.03 0.21
N GLN A 270 -6.07 1.86 -1.06
CA GLN A 270 -5.16 2.71 -1.82
C GLN A 270 -5.92 3.31 -3.00
N ASP A 271 -5.66 4.57 -3.30
CA ASP A 271 -6.24 5.28 -4.44
C ASP A 271 -5.14 6.06 -5.13
N THR A 272 -4.97 5.83 -6.41
CA THR A 272 -3.97 6.54 -7.23
C THR A 272 -4.66 7.61 -8.07
N TYR A 273 -4.08 8.79 -8.13
CA TYR A 273 -4.52 9.89 -8.97
C TYR A 273 -3.32 10.67 -9.52
N ASN A 274 -3.18 10.72 -10.83
CA ASN A 274 -2.06 11.36 -11.53
C ASN A 274 -0.69 10.92 -10.98
N GLY A 275 -0.51 9.60 -10.80
CA GLY A 275 0.73 9.01 -10.34
C GLY A 275 1.05 9.22 -8.85
N VAL A 276 0.10 9.64 -8.03
CA VAL A 276 0.24 9.77 -6.57
C VAL A 276 -0.71 8.84 -5.85
N THR A 277 -0.18 7.89 -5.11
CA THR A 277 -0.98 6.94 -4.32
C THR A 277 -1.20 7.45 -2.90
N VAL A 278 -2.45 7.54 -2.51
CA VAL A 278 -2.89 7.86 -1.14
C VAL A 278 -3.35 6.60 -0.45
N LYS A 279 -2.72 6.28 0.68
CA LYS A 279 -3.07 5.14 1.52
C LYS A 279 -3.98 5.59 2.64
N SER A 280 -5.18 5.03 2.72
CA SER A 280 -6.18 5.40 3.71
C SER A 280 -6.42 4.24 4.68
N PHE A 281 -6.47 4.56 5.98
CA PHE A 281 -6.58 3.58 7.07
C PHE A 281 -7.76 3.90 7.98
N LEU A 282 -8.46 2.84 8.38
CA LEU A 282 -9.36 2.82 9.53
C LEU A 282 -8.67 2.09 10.68
N SER A 283 -8.74 2.63 11.88
CA SER A 283 -8.33 1.97 13.12
C SER A 283 -9.28 2.38 14.23
N ASP A 284 -10.26 1.52 14.54
CA ASP A 284 -11.21 1.73 15.64
C ASP A 284 -11.57 0.39 16.28
N TYR A 285 -11.29 0.25 17.55
CA TYR A 285 -11.49 -1.00 18.28
C TYR A 285 -12.54 -0.87 19.39
N GLN A 286 -13.23 0.24 19.46
CA GLN A 286 -14.16 0.59 20.55
C GLN A 286 -15.25 -0.46 20.83
N SER A 287 -15.71 -1.18 19.81
CA SER A 287 -16.71 -2.26 19.92
C SER A 287 -16.17 -3.57 20.49
N ARG A 288 -14.83 -3.71 20.61
CA ARG A 288 -14.22 -4.88 21.21
C ARG A 288 -14.42 -4.87 22.75
N PRO A 289 -14.26 -6.01 23.42
CA PRO A 289 -14.39 -6.06 24.89
C PRO A 289 -13.60 -4.94 25.60
N MET A 290 -14.05 -4.53 26.77
CA MET A 290 -13.41 -3.50 27.60
C MET A 290 -13.25 -2.14 26.87
N GLY A 291 -14.19 -1.78 25.99
CA GLY A 291 -14.14 -0.52 25.24
C GLY A 291 -12.91 -0.41 24.33
N GLY A 292 -12.56 -1.52 23.65
CA GLY A 292 -11.46 -1.56 22.69
C GLY A 292 -10.22 -2.34 23.14
N ASN A 293 -10.24 -3.06 24.25
CA ASN A 293 -9.10 -3.83 24.79
C ASN A 293 -7.79 -3.03 24.95
N GLY A 294 -7.82 -1.70 24.90
CA GLY A 294 -6.61 -0.87 24.88
C GLY A 294 -5.74 -1.11 23.63
N MET A 295 -6.34 -1.48 22.51
CA MET A 295 -5.65 -1.67 21.23
C MET A 295 -5.14 -0.35 20.68
N MET A 296 -3.97 -0.39 20.05
CA MET A 296 -3.40 0.73 19.31
C MET A 296 -2.64 0.22 18.08
N ARG A 297 -2.30 1.12 17.17
CA ARG A 297 -1.54 0.79 15.97
C ARG A 297 -0.20 1.52 15.95
N LEU A 298 0.86 0.84 15.56
CA LEU A 298 2.17 1.43 15.30
C LEU A 298 2.47 1.32 13.81
N MET A 299 2.73 2.45 13.18
CA MET A 299 3.18 2.52 11.80
C MET A 299 4.66 2.86 11.77
N THR A 300 5.49 1.93 11.35
CA THR A 300 6.94 2.12 11.24
C THR A 300 7.31 2.38 9.79
N PHE A 301 7.86 3.55 9.54
CA PHE A 301 8.29 4.04 8.23
C PHE A 301 9.79 3.77 8.07
N ASP A 302 10.15 3.13 6.99
CA ASP A 302 11.54 2.95 6.57
C ASP A 302 11.75 3.66 5.22
N LEU A 303 12.40 4.82 5.26
CA LEU A 303 12.63 5.66 4.08
C LEU A 303 13.78 5.14 3.20
N GLU A 304 14.59 4.21 3.69
CA GLU A 304 15.66 3.59 2.91
C GLU A 304 15.10 2.46 2.04
N THR A 305 14.27 1.62 2.62
CA THR A 305 13.62 0.50 1.92
C THR A 305 12.24 0.86 1.37
N ASP A 306 11.81 2.11 1.58
CA ASP A 306 10.56 2.69 1.09
C ASP A 306 9.32 1.87 1.47
N ASN A 307 9.20 1.52 2.74
CA ASN A 307 8.04 0.77 3.21
C ASN A 307 7.47 1.29 4.53
N ILE A 308 6.20 0.96 4.77
CA ILE A 308 5.49 1.10 6.05
C ILE A 308 5.23 -0.30 6.59
N GLN A 309 5.65 -0.57 7.82
CA GLN A 309 5.17 -1.72 8.57
C GLN A 309 4.07 -1.29 9.52
N VAL A 310 2.93 -1.93 9.44
CA VAL A 310 1.78 -1.71 10.32
C VAL A 310 1.70 -2.85 11.33
N ARG A 311 1.50 -2.51 12.61
CA ARG A 311 1.31 -3.46 13.71
C ARG A 311 0.17 -2.99 14.60
N THR A 312 -0.75 -3.89 14.96
CA THR A 312 -1.88 -3.63 15.85
C THR A 312 -1.73 -4.48 17.11
N PHE A 313 -1.78 -3.87 18.27
CA PHE A 313 -1.55 -4.57 19.54
C PHE A 313 -2.17 -3.83 20.74
N SER A 314 -2.33 -4.56 21.84
CA SER A 314 -2.72 -4.01 23.14
C SER A 314 -1.53 -4.01 24.10
N PRO A 315 -1.01 -2.84 24.48
CA PRO A 315 0.00 -2.74 25.54
C PRO A 315 -0.48 -3.25 26.90
N TYR A 316 -1.76 -3.06 27.20
CA TYR A 316 -2.35 -3.47 28.47
C TYR A 316 -2.43 -4.99 28.63
N HIS A 317 -2.84 -5.68 27.55
CA HIS A 317 -2.98 -7.13 27.55
C HIS A 317 -1.74 -7.88 27.08
N HIS A 318 -0.67 -7.17 26.64
CA HIS A 318 0.52 -7.74 26.01
C HIS A 318 0.18 -8.69 24.86
N TYR A 319 -0.75 -8.28 24.02
CA TYR A 319 -1.27 -9.05 22.90
C TYR A 319 -1.05 -8.27 21.59
N GLU A 320 -0.56 -8.95 20.56
CA GLU A 320 -0.42 -8.44 19.18
C GLU A 320 -1.31 -9.23 18.24
N GLU A 321 -2.07 -8.56 17.40
CA GLU A 321 -2.85 -9.13 16.33
C GLU A 321 -1.95 -9.38 15.11
N VAL A 322 -2.09 -10.57 14.51
CA VAL A 322 -1.17 -11.02 13.43
C VAL A 322 -1.90 -11.41 12.14
N ASP A 323 -3.19 -11.11 12.05
CA ASP A 323 -3.93 -11.26 10.80
C ASP A 323 -3.57 -10.17 9.78
N GLY A 324 -4.11 -10.26 8.58
CA GLY A 324 -3.62 -9.51 7.44
C GLY A 324 -3.96 -8.02 7.44
N ASP A 325 -5.01 -7.59 8.16
CA ASP A 325 -5.37 -6.18 8.28
C ASP A 325 -4.84 -5.54 9.58
N SER A 326 -4.19 -6.35 10.44
CA SER A 326 -3.55 -5.89 11.68
C SER A 326 -2.03 -5.84 11.61
N HIS A 327 -1.40 -6.76 10.88
CA HIS A 327 0.06 -6.85 10.75
C HIS A 327 0.48 -7.05 9.29
N PHE A 328 0.87 -5.98 8.62
CA PHE A 328 1.20 -6.00 7.21
C PHE A 328 2.25 -4.95 6.83
N LYS A 329 2.78 -5.05 5.60
CA LYS A 329 3.70 -4.08 5.00
C LYS A 329 3.14 -3.51 3.72
N LEU A 330 3.46 -2.24 3.46
CA LEU A 330 3.09 -1.50 2.25
C LEU A 330 4.28 -0.70 1.73
N GLY A 331 4.33 -0.43 0.43
CA GLY A 331 5.19 0.60 -0.13
C GLY A 331 4.83 1.98 0.48
N LEU A 332 5.82 2.85 0.71
CA LEU A 332 5.60 4.12 1.39
C LEU A 332 5.28 5.25 0.40
N PHE A 333 6.22 5.63 -0.43
CA PHE A 333 6.08 6.73 -1.39
C PHE A 333 6.19 6.26 -2.83
N ARG A 334 6.91 5.16 -3.02
CA ARG A 334 7.02 4.54 -4.33
C ARG A 334 5.72 3.81 -4.58
N GLU A 335 5.10 4.17 -5.64
CA GLU A 335 3.89 3.53 -6.08
C GLU A 335 4.19 2.11 -6.52
N ALA A 336 3.30 1.19 -6.19
CA ALA A 336 3.17 -0.03 -6.96
C ALA A 336 2.57 0.37 -8.31
N ALA A 337 3.26 1.23 -9.06
CA ALA A 337 2.88 1.52 -10.40
C ALA A 337 3.08 0.26 -11.24
N ALA A 338 2.21 0.02 -12.20
CA ALA A 338 2.43 -0.94 -13.28
C ALA A 338 3.81 -0.78 -13.96
N SER A 339 4.47 0.37 -13.78
CA SER A 339 5.84 0.66 -14.21
C SER A 339 6.93 -0.10 -13.46
N ARG A 340 6.64 -0.68 -12.27
CA ARG A 340 7.64 -1.41 -11.44
C ARG A 340 7.50 -2.93 -11.49
N ILE A 341 6.81 -3.45 -12.45
CA ILE A 341 6.91 -4.86 -12.77
C ILE A 341 8.39 -5.15 -13.00
N TYR A 342 8.88 -6.20 -12.33
CA TYR A 342 10.28 -6.66 -12.36
C TYR A 342 11.23 -6.05 -11.30
N ASP A 343 10.77 -5.33 -10.29
CA ASP A 343 11.58 -4.96 -9.12
C ASP A 343 11.60 -6.12 -8.10
N PHE A 344 12.61 -6.97 -8.18
CA PHE A 344 12.73 -8.19 -7.35
C PHE A 344 13.49 -7.96 -6.04
N ASP A 345 14.24 -6.87 -5.91
CA ASP A 345 15.05 -6.57 -4.72
C ASP A 345 14.61 -5.31 -3.97
N LEU A 346 13.54 -4.66 -4.42
CA LEU A 346 12.97 -3.44 -3.84
C LEU A 346 13.91 -2.22 -3.88
N ASP A 347 14.81 -2.15 -4.87
CA ASP A 347 15.64 -0.96 -5.05
C ASP A 347 14.92 0.17 -5.82
N GLY A 348 13.69 -0.10 -6.26
CA GLY A 348 12.83 0.82 -7.00
C GLY A 348 13.11 0.88 -8.49
N LYS A 349 13.81 -0.12 -9.02
CA LYS A 349 14.12 -0.26 -10.44
C LYS A 349 13.66 -1.60 -10.96
N SER A 350 13.37 -1.65 -12.26
CA SER A 350 13.14 -2.93 -12.93
C SER A 350 14.46 -3.71 -13.04
N ASP A 351 14.51 -4.90 -12.46
CA ASP A 351 15.63 -5.83 -12.54
C ASP A 351 15.62 -6.59 -13.87
N LEU A 352 16.79 -6.85 -14.40
CA LEU A 352 16.97 -7.76 -15.51
C LEU A 352 17.16 -9.19 -15.02
N MET A 353 16.12 -10.02 -15.19
CA MET A 353 16.14 -11.41 -14.76
C MET A 353 16.19 -12.37 -15.94
N LYS A 354 16.92 -13.47 -15.78
CA LYS A 354 17.01 -14.59 -16.72
C LYS A 354 16.17 -15.76 -16.23
N TYR A 355 15.50 -16.44 -17.16
CA TYR A 355 14.81 -17.68 -16.88
C TYR A 355 15.36 -18.81 -17.74
N GLN A 356 15.65 -19.95 -17.12
CA GLN A 356 16.14 -21.13 -17.81
C GLN A 356 15.70 -22.40 -17.09
N ALA A 357 14.89 -23.20 -17.78
CA ALA A 357 14.47 -24.53 -17.31
C ALA A 357 13.95 -24.54 -15.85
N GLY A 358 13.12 -23.58 -15.49
CA GLY A 358 12.55 -23.44 -14.16
C GLY A 358 13.41 -22.68 -13.15
N ASN A 359 14.57 -22.17 -13.54
CA ASN A 359 15.46 -21.41 -12.68
C ASN A 359 15.49 -19.93 -13.08
N TRP A 360 15.54 -19.06 -12.06
CA TRP A 360 15.60 -17.62 -12.22
C TRP A 360 16.97 -17.12 -11.76
N PHE A 361 17.63 -16.33 -12.60
CA PHE A 361 18.96 -15.78 -12.32
C PHE A 361 18.91 -14.26 -12.51
N ASP A 362 19.64 -13.51 -11.70
CA ASP A 362 19.87 -12.10 -11.94
C ASP A 362 20.84 -11.85 -13.11
N ALA A 363 21.04 -10.58 -13.46
CA ALA A 363 21.92 -10.18 -14.55
C ALA A 363 23.38 -10.65 -14.36
N THR A 364 23.81 -10.87 -13.11
CA THR A 364 25.18 -11.37 -12.80
C THR A 364 25.31 -12.88 -12.98
N GLY A 365 24.21 -13.60 -13.23
CA GLY A 365 24.17 -15.06 -13.32
C GLY A 365 23.99 -15.78 -11.99
N LYS A 366 23.70 -15.05 -10.90
CA LYS A 366 23.41 -15.64 -9.60
C LYS A 366 21.99 -16.20 -9.59
N LEU A 367 21.86 -17.48 -9.18
CA LEU A 367 20.55 -18.13 -8.98
C LEU A 367 19.79 -17.42 -7.85
N ARG A 368 18.57 -16.98 -8.13
CA ARG A 368 17.66 -16.31 -7.19
C ARG A 368 16.52 -17.22 -6.76
N TYR A 369 15.87 -17.87 -7.73
CA TYR A 369 14.73 -18.75 -7.47
C TYR A 369 14.81 -20.01 -8.31
N THR A 370 14.28 -21.13 -7.79
CA THR A 370 14.18 -22.41 -8.49
C THR A 370 12.73 -22.88 -8.46
N HIS A 371 12.17 -23.18 -9.63
CA HIS A 371 10.85 -23.80 -9.77
C HIS A 371 10.99 -25.23 -10.31
N TRP A 372 10.18 -26.13 -9.80
CA TRP A 372 10.24 -27.57 -10.16
C TRP A 372 9.66 -27.92 -11.54
N ASN A 373 9.18 -26.94 -12.30
CA ASN A 373 8.47 -27.17 -13.55
C ASN A 373 9.18 -26.49 -14.74
N ALA A 374 10.04 -27.25 -15.42
CA ALA A 374 10.80 -26.77 -16.57
C ALA A 374 9.93 -26.37 -17.79
N ASP A 375 8.67 -26.88 -17.86
CA ASP A 375 7.72 -26.55 -18.95
C ASP A 375 6.84 -25.32 -18.63
N ALA A 376 7.01 -24.71 -17.46
CA ALA A 376 6.28 -23.52 -17.09
C ALA A 376 6.94 -22.27 -17.68
N ILE A 377 6.12 -21.25 -17.95
CA ILE A 377 6.56 -19.95 -18.45
C ILE A 377 6.63 -18.95 -17.28
N PRO A 378 7.63 -18.06 -17.24
CA PRO A 378 7.76 -17.07 -16.18
C PRO A 378 6.61 -16.06 -16.23
N THR A 379 6.03 -15.77 -15.07
CA THR A 379 4.90 -14.83 -14.89
C THR A 379 5.11 -14.00 -13.64
N PRO A 380 6.19 -13.20 -13.57
CA PRO A 380 6.44 -12.37 -12.41
C PRO A 380 5.38 -11.28 -12.27
N SER A 381 4.99 -10.97 -11.04
CA SER A 381 4.21 -9.79 -10.67
C SER A 381 4.29 -9.55 -9.15
N TYR A 382 3.61 -8.54 -8.65
CA TYR A 382 3.66 -8.13 -7.24
C TYR A 382 2.45 -8.70 -6.44
N PHE A 383 2.50 -10.01 -6.14
CA PHE A 383 1.40 -10.77 -5.53
C PHE A 383 1.27 -10.67 -4.00
N GLU A 384 2.13 -9.93 -3.30
CA GLU A 384 2.20 -9.92 -1.83
C GLU A 384 2.09 -8.51 -1.21
N GLY A 385 1.52 -7.54 -1.90
CA GLY A 385 1.22 -6.21 -1.34
C GLY A 385 2.43 -5.39 -0.81
N ASN A 386 3.65 -5.89 -1.04
CA ASN A 386 4.90 -5.26 -0.58
C ASN A 386 5.66 -4.55 -1.70
N ALA A 387 5.01 -4.31 -2.84
CA ALA A 387 5.57 -3.75 -4.07
C ALA A 387 6.74 -4.56 -4.68
N GLN A 388 7.17 -5.66 -4.04
CA GLN A 388 8.21 -6.54 -4.55
C GLN A 388 7.65 -7.45 -5.63
N THR A 389 8.36 -7.57 -6.75
CA THR A 389 8.02 -8.57 -7.75
C THR A 389 8.37 -9.98 -7.25
N GLN A 390 7.37 -10.85 -7.21
CA GLN A 390 7.57 -12.26 -6.89
C GLN A 390 7.84 -13.07 -8.15
N ALA A 391 8.75 -14.02 -8.03
CA ALA A 391 8.97 -15.02 -9.06
C ALA A 391 7.82 -16.04 -9.03
N MET A 392 7.08 -16.10 -10.13
CA MET A 392 6.00 -17.06 -10.35
C MET A 392 6.11 -17.62 -11.76
N SER A 393 5.61 -18.81 -11.98
CA SER A 393 5.53 -19.41 -13.29
C SER A 393 4.17 -20.04 -13.54
N TYR A 394 3.75 -20.16 -14.81
CA TYR A 394 2.49 -20.77 -15.20
C TYR A 394 2.70 -21.90 -16.18
N ASN A 395 2.17 -23.07 -15.86
CA ASN A 395 2.16 -24.21 -16.77
C ASN A 395 0.85 -24.23 -17.57
N ARG A 396 0.90 -23.83 -18.82
CA ARG A 396 -0.28 -23.75 -19.70
C ARG A 396 -0.97 -25.11 -19.95
N LYS A 397 -0.21 -26.20 -19.99
CA LYS A 397 -0.76 -27.56 -20.21
C LYS A 397 -1.52 -28.08 -18.99
N LYS A 398 -1.20 -27.60 -17.79
CA LYS A 398 -1.80 -28.03 -16.53
C LYS A 398 -2.72 -26.98 -15.93
N ALA A 399 -2.84 -25.81 -16.56
CA ALA A 399 -3.57 -24.66 -16.04
C ALA A 399 -3.17 -24.31 -14.59
N LEU A 400 -1.85 -24.20 -14.33
CA LEU A 400 -1.29 -24.21 -12.99
C LEU A 400 -0.26 -23.10 -12.81
N PHE A 401 -0.50 -22.20 -11.86
CA PHE A 401 0.51 -21.29 -11.31
C PHE A 401 1.36 -22.03 -10.27
N VAL A 402 2.66 -21.72 -10.25
CA VAL A 402 3.62 -22.24 -9.28
C VAL A 402 4.37 -21.08 -8.67
N LYS A 403 4.22 -20.88 -7.36
CA LYS A 403 4.95 -19.85 -6.59
C LYS A 403 6.38 -20.29 -6.29
N ALA A 404 7.24 -19.32 -5.93
CA ALA A 404 8.64 -19.59 -5.54
C ALA A 404 8.77 -20.56 -4.34
N ASN A 405 7.80 -20.59 -3.44
CA ASN A 405 7.74 -21.51 -2.30
C ASN A 405 7.26 -22.92 -2.65
N GLY A 406 6.93 -23.18 -3.93
CA GLY A 406 6.42 -24.46 -4.42
C GLY A 406 4.90 -24.64 -4.29
N GLU A 407 4.16 -23.64 -3.85
CA GLU A 407 2.69 -23.65 -3.81
C GLU A 407 2.10 -23.70 -5.22
N HIS A 408 1.04 -24.48 -5.40
CA HIS A 408 0.36 -24.72 -6.67
C HIS A 408 -1.05 -24.15 -6.64
N ILE A 409 -1.41 -23.33 -7.63
CA ILE A 409 -2.74 -22.73 -7.76
C ILE A 409 -3.28 -23.03 -9.15
N PHE A 410 -4.37 -23.81 -9.24
CA PHE A 410 -5.04 -24.11 -10.50
C PHE A 410 -5.92 -22.93 -10.94
N MET A 411 -5.78 -22.51 -12.19
CA MET A 411 -6.53 -21.38 -12.71
C MET A 411 -6.74 -21.43 -14.22
N GLY A 412 -8.00 -21.25 -14.64
CA GLY A 412 -8.39 -21.21 -16.04
C GLY A 412 -8.36 -22.56 -16.75
N PRO A 413 -8.61 -22.60 -18.06
CA PRO A 413 -8.50 -23.80 -18.88
C PRO A 413 -7.06 -24.06 -19.36
N GLU A 414 -6.82 -25.30 -19.80
CA GLU A 414 -5.55 -25.65 -20.47
C GLU A 414 -5.33 -24.77 -21.71
N GLY A 415 -4.11 -24.33 -21.93
CA GLY A 415 -3.75 -23.47 -23.05
C GLY A 415 -3.91 -21.97 -22.80
N ALA A 416 -4.56 -21.56 -21.69
CA ALA A 416 -4.72 -20.16 -21.33
C ALA A 416 -3.36 -19.43 -21.20
N ILE A 417 -3.37 -18.13 -21.37
CA ILE A 417 -2.19 -17.24 -21.30
C ILE A 417 -2.24 -16.51 -19.96
N PRO A 418 -1.18 -16.54 -19.15
CA PRO A 418 -1.14 -15.81 -17.89
C PRO A 418 -1.05 -14.30 -18.15
N VAL A 419 -1.86 -13.56 -17.41
CA VAL A 419 -2.00 -12.10 -17.51
C VAL A 419 -2.19 -11.47 -16.13
N PRO A 420 -1.30 -11.73 -15.16
CA PRO A 420 -1.44 -11.17 -13.83
C PRO A 420 -1.31 -9.64 -13.88
N ALA A 421 -2.21 -8.95 -13.20
CA ALA A 421 -2.22 -7.51 -13.01
C ALA A 421 -3.12 -7.18 -11.82
N ASP A 422 -3.06 -5.99 -11.28
CA ASP A 422 -3.97 -5.50 -10.25
C ASP A 422 -5.30 -5.09 -10.92
N TYR A 423 -6.31 -5.96 -10.90
CA TYR A 423 -7.60 -5.73 -11.58
C TYR A 423 -8.66 -5.11 -10.67
N ASP A 424 -8.42 -5.03 -9.38
CA ASP A 424 -9.32 -4.38 -8.44
C ASP A 424 -8.74 -3.11 -7.81
N GLY A 425 -7.45 -2.79 -8.12
CA GLY A 425 -6.75 -1.58 -7.73
C GLY A 425 -6.39 -1.55 -6.24
N ASP A 426 -6.19 -2.72 -5.64
CA ASP A 426 -5.79 -2.83 -4.25
C ASP A 426 -4.26 -2.69 -4.05
N GLY A 427 -3.50 -2.55 -5.13
CA GLY A 427 -2.05 -2.46 -5.14
C GLY A 427 -1.36 -3.83 -5.15
N ILE A 428 -2.09 -4.92 -5.35
CA ILE A 428 -1.59 -6.29 -5.43
C ILE A 428 -2.01 -6.88 -6.77
N ALA A 429 -1.12 -7.60 -7.43
CA ALA A 429 -1.48 -8.24 -8.68
C ALA A 429 -2.35 -9.48 -8.43
N ASP A 430 -3.51 -9.53 -9.07
CA ASP A 430 -4.37 -10.70 -9.12
C ASP A 430 -3.78 -11.81 -9.99
N LEU A 431 -4.00 -13.04 -9.58
CA LEU A 431 -3.81 -14.17 -10.49
C LEU A 431 -4.84 -14.10 -11.61
N ALA A 432 -4.38 -14.08 -12.83
CA ALA A 432 -5.26 -14.00 -13.98
C ALA A 432 -4.73 -14.77 -15.19
N VAL A 433 -5.66 -15.32 -15.98
CA VAL A 433 -5.36 -15.91 -17.27
C VAL A 433 -6.40 -15.47 -18.30
N TRP A 434 -5.98 -15.39 -19.55
CA TRP A 434 -6.86 -15.17 -20.70
C TRP A 434 -6.88 -16.40 -21.59
N ASP A 435 -8.07 -16.89 -21.91
CA ASP A 435 -8.25 -18.02 -22.83
C ASP A 435 -8.50 -17.51 -24.26
N PRO A 436 -7.55 -17.72 -25.20
CA PRO A 436 -7.73 -17.29 -26.57
C PRO A 436 -8.85 -18.06 -27.31
N GLY A 437 -9.15 -19.30 -26.91
CA GLY A 437 -10.20 -20.11 -27.52
C GLY A 437 -11.61 -19.60 -27.21
N LEU A 438 -11.82 -19.15 -25.98
CA LEU A 438 -13.09 -18.61 -25.50
C LEU A 438 -13.15 -17.08 -25.56
N ALA A 439 -12.02 -16.40 -25.80
CA ALA A 439 -11.83 -14.95 -25.65
C ALA A 439 -12.29 -14.45 -24.27
N THR A 440 -11.91 -15.20 -23.20
CA THR A 440 -12.44 -15.01 -21.86
C THR A 440 -11.31 -14.81 -20.87
N TRP A 441 -11.48 -13.81 -20.02
CA TRP A 441 -10.64 -13.51 -18.87
C TRP A 441 -11.13 -14.27 -17.65
N PHE A 442 -10.21 -14.93 -16.95
CA PHE A 442 -10.41 -15.54 -15.65
C PHE A 442 -9.47 -14.80 -14.68
N VAL A 443 -10.02 -14.02 -13.78
CA VAL A 443 -9.30 -13.27 -12.75
C VAL A 443 -9.72 -13.82 -11.40
N GLN A 444 -8.79 -13.99 -10.49
CA GLN A 444 -9.06 -14.49 -9.14
C GLN A 444 -10.15 -13.64 -8.48
N GLU A 445 -11.11 -14.30 -7.83
CA GLU A 445 -12.23 -13.65 -7.11
C GLU A 445 -13.19 -12.80 -7.96
N HIS A 446 -12.98 -12.75 -9.30
CA HIS A 446 -13.85 -12.05 -10.23
C HIS A 446 -14.64 -13.03 -11.11
N PRO A 447 -15.87 -12.70 -11.54
CA PRO A 447 -16.59 -13.50 -12.52
C PRO A 447 -15.85 -13.48 -13.87
N PRO A 448 -15.88 -14.61 -14.62
CA PRO A 448 -15.29 -14.65 -15.94
C PRO A 448 -15.89 -13.58 -16.88
N LEU A 449 -15.03 -12.85 -17.60
CA LEU A 449 -15.44 -11.80 -18.55
C LEU A 449 -15.04 -12.19 -19.96
N LYS A 450 -16.03 -12.26 -20.87
CA LYS A 450 -15.76 -12.45 -22.29
C LYS A 450 -15.39 -11.09 -22.93
N HIS A 451 -14.12 -10.93 -23.29
CA HIS A 451 -13.60 -9.70 -23.91
C HIS A 451 -12.42 -10.01 -24.82
N GLY A 452 -12.51 -9.63 -26.08
CA GLY A 452 -11.51 -9.90 -27.12
C GLY A 452 -11.95 -10.92 -28.15
N TRP A 453 -11.00 -11.40 -28.94
CA TRP A 453 -11.15 -12.41 -30.00
C TRP A 453 -9.95 -13.37 -29.97
N SER A 454 -10.08 -14.53 -30.60
CA SER A 454 -8.98 -15.50 -30.68
C SER A 454 -7.71 -14.95 -31.35
N GLU A 455 -7.86 -13.97 -32.25
CA GLU A 455 -6.76 -13.23 -32.88
C GLU A 455 -6.37 -11.95 -32.12
N SER A 456 -6.53 -11.92 -30.82
CA SER A 456 -6.10 -10.80 -29.98
C SER A 456 -4.90 -11.18 -29.12
N THR A 457 -4.14 -10.19 -28.71
CA THR A 457 -3.09 -10.27 -27.69
C THR A 457 -3.59 -9.54 -26.45
N PRO A 458 -3.71 -10.19 -25.30
CA PRO A 458 -4.07 -9.50 -24.07
C PRO A 458 -2.95 -8.56 -23.62
N VAL A 459 -3.35 -7.37 -23.23
CA VAL A 459 -2.47 -6.23 -22.86
C VAL A 459 -3.04 -5.47 -21.66
N PRO A 460 -3.25 -6.15 -20.52
CA PRO A 460 -3.79 -5.48 -19.35
C PRO A 460 -2.83 -4.40 -18.84
N ALA A 461 -3.37 -3.25 -18.50
CA ALA A 461 -2.66 -2.15 -17.85
C ALA A 461 -3.69 -1.15 -17.32
N ASP A 462 -3.30 -0.26 -16.43
CA ASP A 462 -4.11 0.87 -15.96
C ASP A 462 -4.07 2.00 -17.00
N TYR A 463 -5.06 2.06 -17.89
CA TYR A 463 -5.13 3.05 -18.97
C TYR A 463 -5.89 4.32 -18.59
N ASP A 464 -6.72 4.29 -17.56
CA ASP A 464 -7.49 5.45 -17.12
C ASP A 464 -6.94 6.11 -15.85
N GLY A 465 -5.98 5.46 -15.16
CA GLY A 465 -5.25 6.00 -14.02
C GLY A 465 -6.03 5.90 -12.72
N ASP A 466 -6.96 4.96 -12.61
CA ASP A 466 -7.74 4.73 -11.40
C ASP A 466 -7.04 3.78 -10.42
N GLY A 467 -5.90 3.20 -10.81
CA GLY A 467 -5.10 2.27 -10.04
C GLY A 467 -5.42 0.80 -10.30
N ALA A 468 -6.47 0.49 -11.07
CA ALA A 468 -6.81 -0.87 -11.49
C ALA A 468 -6.44 -1.09 -12.96
N ALA A 469 -5.98 -2.29 -13.28
CA ALA A 469 -5.68 -2.64 -14.67
C ALA A 469 -6.95 -3.00 -15.44
N GLU A 470 -7.17 -2.34 -16.58
CA GLU A 470 -8.26 -2.74 -17.48
C GLU A 470 -7.95 -4.07 -18.16
N LYS A 471 -9.00 -4.89 -18.30
CA LYS A 471 -9.00 -6.07 -19.17
C LYS A 471 -8.97 -5.60 -20.62
N ALA A 472 -7.79 -5.56 -21.22
CA ALA A 472 -7.55 -4.99 -22.55
C ALA A 472 -6.94 -6.01 -23.51
N VAL A 473 -7.33 -5.92 -24.77
CA VAL A 473 -6.71 -6.68 -25.86
C VAL A 473 -6.34 -5.79 -27.03
N TRP A 474 -5.20 -6.07 -27.64
CA TRP A 474 -4.86 -5.53 -28.96
C TRP A 474 -5.19 -6.54 -30.04
N ARG A 475 -6.09 -6.18 -30.94
CA ARG A 475 -6.51 -7.03 -32.06
C ARG A 475 -5.64 -6.73 -33.29
N TRP A 476 -4.71 -7.65 -33.57
CA TRP A 476 -3.72 -7.45 -34.64
C TRP A 476 -4.30 -7.48 -36.05
N SER A 477 -5.50 -8.01 -36.27
CA SER A 477 -6.13 -8.04 -37.60
C SER A 477 -6.65 -6.67 -38.08
N ASN A 478 -6.93 -5.75 -37.15
CA ASN A 478 -7.41 -4.40 -37.45
C ASN A 478 -6.66 -3.30 -36.66
N GLN A 479 -5.57 -3.64 -35.98
CA GLN A 479 -4.70 -2.73 -35.21
C GLN A 479 -5.48 -1.85 -34.22
N THR A 480 -6.47 -2.43 -33.55
CA THR A 480 -7.33 -1.71 -32.60
C THR A 480 -7.14 -2.27 -31.19
N TRP A 481 -6.97 -1.37 -30.25
CA TRP A 481 -6.98 -1.64 -28.81
C TRP A 481 -8.42 -1.63 -28.33
N TYR A 482 -8.84 -2.69 -27.69
CA TYR A 482 -10.16 -2.82 -27.05
C TYR A 482 -9.93 -2.88 -25.55
N ILE A 483 -10.23 -1.79 -24.86
CA ILE A 483 -9.95 -1.60 -23.45
C ILE A 483 -11.30 -1.54 -22.74
N ALA A 484 -11.55 -2.47 -21.83
CA ALA A 484 -12.79 -2.50 -21.08
C ALA A 484 -12.97 -1.16 -20.35
N GLU A 485 -14.21 -0.66 -20.32
CA GLU A 485 -14.60 0.59 -19.64
C GLU A 485 -14.00 1.88 -20.23
N VAL A 486 -12.87 1.81 -20.96
CA VAL A 486 -12.24 2.97 -21.62
C VAL A 486 -12.68 3.14 -23.07
N GLY A 487 -12.70 2.04 -23.85
CA GLY A 487 -13.17 2.08 -25.24
C GLY A 487 -12.26 1.42 -26.28
N ASN A 488 -12.51 1.77 -27.56
CA ASN A 488 -11.79 1.17 -28.69
C ASN A 488 -10.93 2.23 -29.38
N ILE A 489 -9.62 1.99 -29.45
CA ILE A 489 -8.66 2.97 -29.97
C ILE A 489 -7.85 2.33 -31.10
N PRO A 490 -8.04 2.75 -32.36
CA PRO A 490 -7.20 2.31 -33.47
C PRO A 490 -5.80 2.91 -33.33
N PHE A 491 -4.77 2.05 -33.21
CA PHE A 491 -3.38 2.49 -33.16
C PHE A 491 -2.42 1.35 -33.45
N GLY A 492 -1.42 1.61 -34.29
CA GLY A 492 -0.42 0.67 -34.76
C GLY A 492 -0.59 0.32 -36.25
N GLU A 493 0.30 -0.52 -36.78
CA GLU A 493 0.30 -1.07 -38.11
C GLU A 493 0.51 -2.59 -38.09
N PRO A 494 0.23 -3.30 -39.21
CA PRO A 494 0.49 -4.73 -39.29
C PRO A 494 1.96 -5.06 -38.99
N GLY A 495 2.20 -5.96 -38.05
CA GLY A 495 3.53 -6.37 -37.60
C GLY A 495 4.11 -5.57 -36.45
N ASP A 496 3.42 -4.56 -35.96
CA ASP A 496 3.77 -3.87 -34.73
C ASP A 496 3.56 -4.79 -33.51
N ILE A 497 4.27 -4.53 -32.45
CA ILE A 497 4.20 -5.25 -31.17
C ILE A 497 3.63 -4.30 -30.11
N PRO A 498 2.52 -4.63 -29.44
CA PRO A 498 1.99 -3.79 -28.38
C PRO A 498 2.93 -3.77 -27.17
N VAL A 499 3.19 -2.60 -26.63
CA VAL A 499 4.10 -2.38 -25.48
C VAL A 499 3.53 -1.30 -24.56
N PRO A 500 2.31 -1.49 -24.01
CA PRO A 500 1.73 -0.51 -23.11
C PRO A 500 2.57 -0.35 -21.84
N ALA A 501 2.79 0.87 -21.42
CA ALA A 501 3.48 1.19 -20.15
C ALA A 501 3.34 2.69 -19.85
N ASP A 502 3.62 3.10 -18.62
CA ASP A 502 3.68 4.51 -18.24
C ASP A 502 5.03 5.13 -18.64
N TYR A 503 5.10 5.69 -19.84
CA TYR A 503 6.32 6.31 -20.40
C TYR A 503 6.49 7.77 -19.98
N ASN A 504 5.46 8.40 -19.46
CA ASN A 504 5.47 9.81 -19.08
C ASN A 504 5.50 10.02 -17.55
N GLY A 505 5.19 8.97 -16.73
CA GLY A 505 5.22 9.00 -15.28
C GLY A 505 3.97 9.65 -14.66
N ASP A 506 2.84 9.64 -15.35
CA ASP A 506 1.60 10.22 -14.84
C ASP A 506 0.70 9.20 -14.12
N GLY A 507 1.13 7.94 -14.04
CA GLY A 507 0.42 6.84 -13.40
C GLY A 507 -0.54 6.10 -14.33
N LYS A 508 -0.58 6.46 -15.63
CA LYS A 508 -1.39 5.79 -16.66
C LYS A 508 -0.51 5.09 -17.67
N ALA A 509 -0.94 3.93 -18.11
CA ALA A 509 -0.26 3.27 -19.20
C ALA A 509 -0.62 3.91 -20.54
N GLU A 510 0.37 4.39 -21.27
CA GLU A 510 0.16 4.80 -22.65
C GLU A 510 -0.06 3.59 -23.55
N ILE A 511 -0.98 3.75 -24.52
CA ILE A 511 -1.10 2.88 -25.66
C ILE A 511 0.15 3.07 -26.52
N ALA A 512 0.98 2.03 -26.64
CA ALA A 512 2.24 2.11 -27.36
C ALA A 512 2.52 0.85 -28.18
N VAL A 513 3.22 1.01 -29.28
CA VAL A 513 3.69 -0.10 -30.12
C VAL A 513 5.18 0.06 -30.44
N TRP A 514 5.86 -1.08 -30.52
CA TRP A 514 7.20 -1.17 -31.09
C TRP A 514 7.12 -1.79 -32.49
N ARG A 515 7.77 -1.15 -33.48
CA ARG A 515 7.79 -1.56 -34.87
C ARG A 515 9.10 -2.28 -35.21
N PRO A 516 9.15 -3.61 -35.24
CA PRO A 516 10.38 -4.37 -35.49
C PRO A 516 11.08 -4.04 -36.81
N ALA A 517 10.28 -3.71 -37.84
CA ALA A 517 10.81 -3.42 -39.20
C ALA A 517 11.73 -2.19 -39.22
N THR A 518 11.50 -1.20 -38.36
CA THR A 518 12.25 0.07 -38.33
C THR A 518 12.94 0.35 -37.02
N GLY A 519 12.63 -0.44 -35.96
CA GLY A 519 13.08 -0.22 -34.58
C GLY A 519 12.38 0.96 -33.89
N GLN A 520 11.25 1.46 -34.45
CA GLN A 520 10.54 2.62 -33.90
C GLN A 520 9.61 2.22 -32.77
N TRP A 521 9.65 3.02 -31.69
CA TRP A 521 8.67 3.03 -30.61
C TRP A 521 7.72 4.20 -30.83
N LEU A 522 6.44 3.94 -30.82
CA LEU A 522 5.38 4.90 -31.10
C LEU A 522 4.38 4.88 -29.95
N ILE A 523 4.04 6.05 -29.45
CA ILE A 523 3.10 6.24 -28.34
C ILE A 523 1.89 7.01 -28.87
N HIS A 524 0.69 6.52 -28.60
CA HIS A 524 -0.55 7.19 -29.03
C HIS A 524 -0.65 8.58 -28.39
N GLY A 525 -0.97 9.58 -29.22
CA GLY A 525 -1.09 10.97 -28.76
C GLY A 525 0.23 11.68 -28.47
N SER A 526 1.40 11.04 -28.69
CA SER A 526 2.72 11.65 -28.50
C SER A 526 3.45 11.83 -29.82
N GLU A 527 4.14 12.97 -29.97
CA GLU A 527 5.06 13.19 -31.08
C GLU A 527 6.46 12.56 -30.84
N ARG A 528 6.72 12.11 -29.61
CA ARG A 528 7.98 11.46 -29.26
C ARG A 528 8.11 10.14 -30.01
N THR A 529 9.18 9.98 -30.76
CA THR A 529 9.54 8.74 -31.43
C THR A 529 10.96 8.36 -31.04
N VAL A 530 11.14 7.13 -30.57
CA VAL A 530 12.46 6.56 -30.26
C VAL A 530 12.77 5.47 -31.27
N LYS A 531 14.02 5.41 -31.72
CA LYS A 531 14.49 4.35 -32.62
C LYS A 531 15.47 3.46 -31.88
N LEU A 532 15.03 2.28 -31.47
CA LEU A 532 15.82 1.32 -30.71
C LEU A 532 15.42 -0.10 -31.07
N GLY A 533 16.42 -0.95 -31.39
CA GLY A 533 16.23 -2.33 -31.75
C GLY A 533 16.03 -2.56 -33.25
N LYS A 534 15.88 -3.83 -33.61
CA LYS A 534 15.69 -4.36 -34.98
C LYS A 534 14.83 -5.62 -34.96
N ARG A 535 14.39 -6.06 -36.10
CA ARG A 535 13.61 -7.33 -36.22
C ARG A 535 14.42 -8.49 -35.61
N GLY A 536 13.80 -9.23 -34.73
CA GLY A 536 14.38 -10.34 -33.97
C GLY A 536 14.76 -9.98 -32.53
N ASP A 537 14.91 -8.70 -32.20
CA ASP A 537 15.04 -8.25 -30.81
C ASP A 537 13.69 -8.36 -30.08
N LEU A 538 13.70 -8.40 -28.75
CA LEU A 538 12.50 -8.40 -27.91
C LEU A 538 12.38 -7.04 -27.20
N PRO A 539 11.26 -6.32 -27.35
CA PRO A 539 11.03 -5.08 -26.59
C PRO A 539 10.82 -5.44 -25.09
N ILE A 540 11.57 -4.79 -24.21
CA ILE A 540 11.52 -5.02 -22.75
C ILE A 540 11.44 -3.68 -22.02
N PRO A 541 10.35 -2.90 -22.18
CA PRO A 541 10.21 -1.65 -21.44
C PRO A 541 10.19 -1.90 -19.92
N GLY A 542 10.77 -0.98 -19.15
CA GLY A 542 10.83 -1.08 -17.69
C GLY A 542 11.38 0.19 -17.05
N ASP A 543 11.10 0.43 -15.77
CA ASP A 543 11.69 1.55 -15.04
C ASP A 543 13.08 1.17 -14.49
N TYR A 544 14.06 1.13 -15.38
CA TYR A 544 15.45 0.75 -15.06
C TYR A 544 16.23 1.84 -14.31
N LEU A 545 15.69 3.04 -14.25
CA LEU A 545 16.32 4.18 -13.56
C LEU A 545 15.70 4.47 -12.19
N GLY A 546 14.53 3.88 -11.88
CA GLY A 546 13.79 4.13 -10.65
C GLY A 546 13.18 5.55 -10.60
N THR A 547 12.81 6.08 -11.76
CA THR A 547 12.28 7.44 -11.90
C THR A 547 10.75 7.52 -11.89
N GLY A 548 10.06 6.37 -11.88
CA GLY A 548 8.62 6.27 -12.08
C GLY A 548 8.20 6.25 -13.55
N ASN A 549 9.12 6.55 -14.48
CA ASN A 549 8.85 6.52 -15.92
C ASN A 549 9.48 5.27 -16.52
N VAL A 550 8.77 4.61 -17.42
CA VAL A 550 9.29 3.45 -18.16
C VAL A 550 10.27 3.90 -19.24
N GLN A 551 11.46 3.27 -19.28
CA GLN A 551 12.45 3.49 -20.34
C GLN A 551 12.28 2.46 -21.46
N PHE A 552 12.67 2.85 -22.66
CA PHE A 552 12.74 1.97 -23.81
C PHE A 552 13.99 1.09 -23.73
N ALA A 553 13.78 -0.20 -23.85
CA ALA A 553 14.87 -1.18 -23.90
C ALA A 553 14.51 -2.37 -24.81
N VAL A 554 15.52 -2.98 -25.43
CA VAL A 554 15.36 -4.20 -26.21
C VAL A 554 16.41 -5.23 -25.82
N PHE A 555 16.04 -6.49 -25.88
CA PHE A 555 16.96 -7.61 -25.74
C PHE A 555 17.25 -8.21 -27.12
N ASP A 556 18.54 -8.21 -27.53
CA ASP A 556 19.02 -8.92 -28.72
C ASP A 556 19.34 -10.39 -28.33
N PRO A 557 18.50 -11.36 -28.74
CA PRO A 557 18.68 -12.76 -28.35
C PRO A 557 19.88 -13.44 -29.06
N VAL A 558 20.42 -12.82 -30.11
CA VAL A 558 21.58 -13.32 -30.84
C VAL A 558 22.87 -12.88 -30.14
N GLN A 559 22.99 -11.60 -29.83
CA GLN A 559 24.14 -11.03 -29.15
C GLN A 559 24.10 -11.24 -27.62
N LYS A 560 22.97 -11.66 -27.07
CA LYS A 560 22.74 -11.77 -25.61
C LYS A 560 22.95 -10.43 -24.90
N LEU A 561 22.39 -9.37 -25.46
CA LEU A 561 22.63 -8.00 -25.07
C LEU A 561 21.33 -7.26 -24.87
N VAL A 562 21.17 -6.55 -23.74
CA VAL A 562 20.14 -5.53 -23.58
C VAL A 562 20.70 -4.18 -24.02
N LEU A 563 19.93 -3.47 -24.84
CA LEU A 563 20.23 -2.11 -25.29
C LEU A 563 19.18 -1.16 -24.71
N PHE A 564 19.63 -0.04 -24.16
CA PHE A 564 18.79 1.03 -23.63
C PHE A 564 18.81 2.26 -24.54
N GLU A 565 17.77 3.12 -24.41
CA GLU A 565 17.67 4.34 -25.24
C GLU A 565 18.83 5.33 -25.02
N ASP A 566 19.46 5.35 -23.85
CA ASP A 566 20.63 6.18 -23.53
C ASP A 566 21.96 5.63 -24.11
N GLY A 567 21.90 4.54 -24.85
CA GLY A 567 23.04 3.87 -25.46
C GLY A 567 23.80 2.93 -24.53
N LYS A 568 23.39 2.79 -23.28
CA LYS A 568 23.97 1.79 -22.38
C LYS A 568 23.59 0.39 -22.81
N THR A 569 24.40 -0.57 -22.40
CA THR A 569 24.20 -1.99 -22.69
C THR A 569 24.50 -2.86 -21.48
N VAL A 570 23.74 -3.98 -21.37
CA VAL A 570 23.99 -5.03 -20.39
C VAL A 570 24.13 -6.36 -21.12
N SER A 571 25.28 -7.01 -20.97
CA SER A 571 25.57 -8.29 -21.60
C SER A 571 25.23 -9.46 -20.68
N PHE A 572 24.69 -10.51 -21.25
CA PHE A 572 24.43 -11.77 -20.57
C PHE A 572 25.37 -12.87 -21.06
N ASP A 573 25.52 -13.93 -20.27
CA ASP A 573 26.30 -15.11 -20.70
C ASP A 573 25.59 -15.86 -21.86
N ALA A 574 26.36 -16.64 -22.61
CA ALA A 574 25.88 -17.34 -23.81
C ALA A 574 24.78 -18.39 -23.51
N THR A 575 24.59 -18.79 -22.26
CA THR A 575 23.63 -19.83 -21.87
C THR A 575 22.21 -19.31 -21.69
N ILE A 576 22.01 -17.97 -21.70
CA ILE A 576 20.69 -17.38 -21.52
C ILE A 576 19.72 -17.85 -22.60
N GLN A 577 18.57 -18.36 -22.17
CA GLN A 577 17.47 -18.73 -23.05
C GLN A 577 16.45 -17.61 -23.18
N GLU A 578 16.17 -16.92 -22.10
CA GLU A 578 15.09 -15.95 -22.00
C GLU A 578 15.34 -14.86 -20.97
N VAL A 579 14.96 -13.60 -21.30
CA VAL A 579 14.78 -12.51 -20.35
C VAL A 579 13.31 -12.43 -19.99
N VAL A 580 12.98 -12.23 -18.71
CA VAL A 580 11.58 -12.28 -18.23
C VAL A 580 10.83 -10.96 -18.32
N ASN A 581 11.52 -9.87 -18.68
CA ASN A 581 11.00 -8.49 -18.71
C ASN A 581 10.03 -8.19 -19.88
N LEU A 582 9.42 -9.21 -20.45
CA LEU A 582 8.37 -9.04 -21.46
C LEU A 582 7.15 -9.90 -21.07
N PRO A 583 5.94 -9.31 -20.99
CA PRO A 583 4.72 -10.07 -20.75
C PRO A 583 4.56 -11.23 -21.74
N GLN A 584 4.25 -12.41 -21.22
CA GLN A 584 4.25 -13.64 -22.02
C GLN A 584 3.27 -13.62 -23.20
N ALA A 585 2.14 -12.94 -23.04
CA ALA A 585 1.18 -12.76 -24.11
C ALA A 585 1.78 -12.03 -25.33
N ILE A 586 2.51 -10.96 -25.08
CA ILE A 586 3.19 -10.15 -26.09
C ILE A 586 4.30 -10.95 -26.74
N LYS A 587 5.09 -11.67 -25.94
CA LYS A 587 6.16 -12.52 -26.43
C LYS A 587 5.66 -13.65 -27.33
N LEU A 588 4.59 -14.33 -26.93
CA LEU A 588 3.98 -15.40 -27.74
C LEU A 588 3.51 -14.86 -29.09
N TYR A 589 2.81 -13.73 -29.10
CA TYR A 589 2.38 -13.06 -30.32
C TYR A 589 3.57 -12.75 -31.24
N TYR A 590 4.63 -12.12 -30.70
CA TYR A 590 5.80 -11.73 -31.49
C TYR A 590 6.54 -12.93 -32.08
N LEU A 591 6.79 -13.96 -31.29
CA LEU A 591 7.46 -15.16 -31.76
C LEU A 591 6.67 -15.90 -32.85
N GLU A 592 5.34 -15.86 -32.82
CA GLU A 592 4.50 -16.38 -33.89
C GLU A 592 4.57 -15.50 -35.16
N SER A 593 4.66 -14.17 -34.99
CA SER A 593 4.79 -13.24 -36.12
C SER A 593 6.12 -13.37 -36.88
N LEU A 594 7.19 -13.81 -36.19
CA LEU A 594 8.51 -14.05 -36.82
C LEU A 594 8.52 -15.31 -37.68
N LYS A 595 7.57 -16.24 -37.49
CA LYS A 595 7.45 -17.47 -38.29
C LYS A 595 6.71 -17.23 -39.64
N LYS A 596 6.00 -16.15 -39.74
CA LYS A 596 5.29 -15.69 -40.97
C LYS A 596 6.17 -14.74 -41.76
#